data_41daf4091283e38e477bf84c96f1818b
#
_entry.id   41daf4091283e38e477bf84c96f1818b
#
_cell.length_a   1.000
_cell.length_b   1.000
_cell.length_c   1.000
_cell.angle_alpha   90.00
_cell.angle_beta   90.00
_cell.angle_gamma   90.00
#
_symmetry.space_group_name_H-M   'P 1'
#
loop_
_entity.id
_entity.type
_entity.pdbx_description
1 polymer ?
#
loop_
_entity_poly.entity_id
_entity_poly.type
_entity_poly.pdbx_seq_one_letter_code
_entity_poly.pdbx_strand_id
1 'polypeptide(L)'
;MSIVHKVSSNESSEYTGVMFGGALPDSMGKFHNPAGDELLLIASIDGDKINETLSKELFPKGRVFSILSTYSDNDYFLDDISFFGGEDELNYIKSGFTKVIASNCYEFSLSNGIDAEVNSVDLPEDAFPAFSFISDNIPNGLIGFEKLLDEYYFVAQFYSNDIPVKNGEAFYFSDANGYLFIKRDISNSSDAGLFFVQSA
;
A
#
# COMPACT_ATOMS: atom_id res chain seq x y z
N MET A 1 7.38 -19.44 12.97
CA MET A 1 6.67 -19.50 11.67
C MET A 1 5.58 -18.46 11.71
N SER A 2 5.55 -17.54 10.76
CA SER A 2 4.54 -16.49 10.68
C SER A 2 3.63 -16.76 9.49
N ILE A 3 2.32 -16.61 9.68
CA ILE A 3 1.36 -16.70 8.58
C ILE A 3 1.22 -15.30 7.99
N VAL A 4 1.43 -15.19 6.69
CA VAL A 4 1.15 -13.99 5.90
C VAL A 4 0.16 -14.32 4.80
N HIS A 5 -0.54 -13.32 4.30
CA HIS A 5 -1.49 -13.49 3.21
C HIS A 5 -0.90 -12.86 1.94
N LYS A 6 -0.32 -13.74 1.11
CA LYS A 6 0.28 -13.34 -0.17
C LYS A 6 -0.79 -12.73 -1.07
N VAL A 7 -0.46 -11.58 -1.65
CA VAL A 7 -1.27 -10.86 -2.64
C VAL A 7 -0.58 -10.99 -3.99
N SER A 8 -1.29 -11.50 -4.98
CA SER A 8 -0.75 -11.64 -6.34
C SER A 8 -1.79 -11.18 -7.36
N SER A 9 -1.34 -10.47 -8.40
CA SER A 9 -2.21 -10.14 -9.53
C SER A 9 -2.65 -11.43 -10.19
N ASN A 10 -3.96 -11.61 -10.34
CA ASN A 10 -4.52 -12.75 -11.04
C ASN A 10 -5.60 -12.27 -12.02
N GLU A 11 -5.74 -12.97 -13.15
CA GLU A 11 -6.83 -12.75 -14.09
C GLU A 11 -8.19 -13.29 -13.58
N SER A 12 -8.29 -13.62 -12.29
CA SER A 12 -9.51 -14.12 -11.68
C SER A 12 -10.57 -13.03 -11.61
N SER A 13 -11.79 -13.42 -11.89
CA SER A 13 -12.94 -12.52 -11.98
C SER A 13 -13.60 -12.22 -10.62
N GLU A 14 -13.01 -12.62 -9.53
CA GLU A 14 -13.59 -12.50 -8.19
C GLU A 14 -12.83 -11.47 -7.36
N TYR A 15 -13.51 -10.38 -6.99
CA TYR A 15 -12.95 -9.34 -6.14
C TYR A 15 -12.69 -9.86 -4.72
N THR A 16 -11.42 -9.93 -4.35
CA THR A 16 -10.95 -10.46 -3.06
C THR A 16 -10.81 -9.40 -1.97
N GLY A 17 -10.89 -8.13 -2.33
CA GLY A 17 -10.67 -7.01 -1.41
C GLY A 17 -9.38 -6.25 -1.67
N VAL A 18 -8.53 -6.70 -2.60
CA VAL A 18 -7.34 -5.95 -3.06
C VAL A 18 -7.45 -5.72 -4.55
N MET A 19 -7.18 -4.49 -4.97
CA MET A 19 -7.08 -4.11 -6.37
C MET A 19 -5.79 -3.33 -6.59
N PHE A 20 -5.03 -3.70 -7.61
CA PHE A 20 -3.86 -2.95 -8.05
C PHE A 20 -4.23 -1.93 -9.12
N GLY A 21 -3.64 -0.74 -9.03
CA GLY A 21 -3.87 0.34 -9.99
C GLY A 21 -5.33 0.79 -10.05
N GLY A 22 -5.77 1.15 -11.25
CA GLY A 22 -7.11 1.68 -11.50
C GLY A 22 -7.20 3.19 -11.33
N ALA A 23 -8.42 3.68 -11.13
CA ALA A 23 -8.70 5.09 -10.93
C ALA A 23 -9.61 5.29 -9.72
N LEU A 24 -9.33 6.34 -8.97
CA LEU A 24 -10.23 6.82 -7.92
C LEU A 24 -11.52 7.36 -8.56
N PRO A 25 -12.64 7.35 -7.81
CA PRO A 25 -13.87 8.01 -8.26
C PRO A 25 -13.62 9.48 -8.58
N ASP A 26 -14.22 9.98 -9.67
CA ASP A 26 -14.09 11.38 -10.09
C ASP A 26 -14.46 12.38 -8.99
N SER A 27 -15.37 12.00 -8.09
CA SER A 27 -15.79 12.80 -6.93
C SER A 27 -14.66 13.07 -5.94
N MET A 28 -13.60 12.26 -5.92
CA MET A 28 -12.44 12.46 -5.05
C MET A 28 -11.40 13.42 -5.64
N GLY A 29 -11.51 13.72 -6.94
CA GLY A 29 -10.55 14.56 -7.65
C GLY A 29 -9.18 13.89 -7.82
N LYS A 30 -8.22 14.70 -8.25
CA LYS A 30 -6.82 14.27 -8.44
C LYS A 30 -5.96 14.75 -7.28
N PHE A 31 -5.03 13.91 -6.88
CA PHE A 31 -4.04 14.23 -5.86
C PHE A 31 -2.69 14.49 -6.53
N HIS A 32 -1.98 15.51 -6.04
CA HIS A 32 -0.69 15.91 -6.57
C HIS A 32 0.35 15.91 -5.44
N ASN A 33 1.58 15.61 -5.81
CA ASN A 33 2.73 15.75 -4.92
C ASN A 33 3.12 17.25 -4.76
N PRO A 34 4.01 17.58 -3.84
CA PRO A 34 4.49 18.97 -3.66
C PRO A 34 5.17 19.58 -4.90
N ALA A 35 5.67 18.76 -5.83
CA ALA A 35 6.25 19.22 -7.09
C ALA A 35 5.18 19.53 -8.16
N GLY A 36 3.92 19.13 -7.93
CA GLY A 36 2.80 19.37 -8.85
C GLY A 36 2.44 18.18 -9.74
N ASP A 37 3.14 17.05 -9.59
CA ASP A 37 2.86 15.84 -10.37
C ASP A 37 1.68 15.08 -9.79
N GLU A 38 0.84 14.50 -10.64
CA GLU A 38 -0.29 13.67 -10.23
C GLU A 38 0.21 12.37 -9.57
N LEU A 39 -0.32 12.07 -8.38
CA LEU A 39 -0.03 10.81 -7.69
C LEU A 39 -0.72 9.64 -8.40
N LEU A 40 0.02 8.55 -8.59
CA LEU A 40 -0.51 7.31 -9.14
C LEU A 40 -1.18 6.47 -8.05
N LEU A 41 -2.35 5.91 -8.33
CA LEU A 41 -2.99 4.91 -7.47
C LEU A 41 -2.25 3.58 -7.62
N ILE A 42 -1.59 3.15 -6.55
CA ILE A 42 -0.82 1.90 -6.48
C ILE A 42 -1.73 0.71 -6.25
N ALA A 43 -2.53 0.81 -5.19
CA ALA A 43 -3.45 -0.23 -4.79
C ALA A 43 -4.62 0.35 -3.98
N SER A 44 -5.69 -0.43 -3.91
CA SER A 44 -6.78 -0.20 -2.96
C SER A 44 -7.11 -1.47 -2.20
N ILE A 45 -7.40 -1.32 -0.90
CA ILE A 45 -7.70 -2.41 0.02
C ILE A 45 -9.07 -2.16 0.66
N ASP A 46 -10.01 -3.06 0.40
CA ASP A 46 -11.29 -3.12 1.12
C ASP A 46 -11.07 -3.80 2.47
N GLY A 47 -11.08 -3.00 3.53
CA GLY A 47 -10.77 -3.48 4.87
C GLY A 47 -11.74 -4.54 5.38
N ASP A 48 -13.03 -4.45 5.06
CA ASP A 48 -14.01 -5.43 5.52
C ASP A 48 -13.80 -6.78 4.82
N LYS A 49 -13.59 -6.79 3.50
CA LYS A 49 -13.32 -8.02 2.76
C LYS A 49 -12.03 -8.70 3.19
N ILE A 50 -10.98 -7.92 3.40
CA ILE A 50 -9.70 -8.46 3.88
C ILE A 50 -9.83 -9.00 5.29
N ASN A 51 -10.51 -8.33 6.20
CA ASN A 51 -10.77 -8.84 7.55
C ASN A 51 -11.52 -10.17 7.54
N GLU A 52 -12.52 -10.33 6.63
CA GLU A 52 -13.20 -11.60 6.42
C GLU A 52 -12.24 -12.71 5.95
N THR A 53 -11.42 -12.42 4.93
CA THR A 53 -10.42 -13.36 4.39
C THR A 53 -9.40 -13.79 5.44
N LEU A 54 -8.92 -12.84 6.25
CA LEU A 54 -7.95 -13.09 7.33
C LEU A 54 -8.58 -13.77 8.55
N SER A 55 -9.92 -13.78 8.67
CA SER A 55 -10.63 -14.11 9.92
C SER A 55 -10.08 -13.31 11.12
N LYS A 56 -9.65 -12.09 10.88
CA LYS A 56 -9.00 -11.18 11.84
C LYS A 56 -9.33 -9.72 11.52
N GLU A 57 -9.54 -8.92 12.54
CA GLU A 57 -9.77 -7.47 12.39
C GLU A 57 -8.43 -6.73 12.31
N LEU A 58 -7.88 -6.61 11.11
CA LEU A 58 -6.64 -5.88 10.82
C LEU A 58 -6.91 -4.45 10.34
N PHE A 59 -8.00 -4.25 9.60
CA PHE A 59 -8.40 -2.94 9.10
C PHE A 59 -9.62 -2.39 9.83
N PRO A 60 -9.75 -1.07 10.01
CA PRO A 60 -10.96 -0.44 10.51
C PRO A 60 -12.16 -0.75 9.61
N LYS A 61 -13.31 -1.08 10.23
CA LYS A 61 -14.54 -1.45 9.53
C LYS A 61 -15.12 -0.34 8.67
N GLY A 62 -15.75 -0.73 7.56
CA GLY A 62 -16.44 0.18 6.66
C GLY A 62 -15.50 1.08 5.86
N ARG A 63 -14.24 0.71 5.69
CA ARG A 63 -13.22 1.54 5.04
C ARG A 63 -12.54 0.82 3.88
N VAL A 64 -12.33 1.59 2.80
CA VAL A 64 -11.44 1.24 1.71
C VAL A 64 -10.22 2.16 1.78
N PHE A 65 -9.03 1.59 1.76
CA PHE A 65 -7.75 2.29 1.80
C PHE A 65 -7.18 2.38 0.40
N SER A 66 -6.98 3.60 -0.10
CA SER A 66 -6.33 3.87 -1.38
C SER A 66 -4.92 4.38 -1.15
N ILE A 67 -3.96 3.74 -1.77
CA ILE A 67 -2.53 4.02 -1.65
C ILE A 67 -2.09 4.74 -2.92
N LEU A 68 -1.65 5.99 -2.78
CA LEU A 68 -1.15 6.81 -3.87
C LEU A 68 0.32 7.13 -3.65
N SER A 69 1.07 7.19 -4.74
CA SER A 69 2.50 7.49 -4.71
C SER A 69 2.92 8.36 -5.88
N THR A 70 3.94 9.17 -5.66
CA THR A 70 4.74 9.73 -6.76
C THR A 70 5.29 8.58 -7.60
N TYR A 71 5.22 8.75 -8.91
CA TYR A 71 5.77 7.81 -9.88
C TYR A 71 6.13 8.55 -11.17
N SER A 72 7.25 8.18 -11.77
CA SER A 72 7.66 8.68 -13.07
C SER A 72 8.35 7.57 -13.86
N ASP A 73 7.99 7.46 -15.15
CA ASP A 73 8.67 6.56 -16.10
C ASP A 73 9.99 7.16 -16.62
N ASN A 74 10.19 8.48 -16.46
CA ASN A 74 11.27 9.21 -17.07
C ASN A 74 12.30 9.75 -16.06
N ASP A 75 11.86 10.00 -14.83
CA ASP A 75 12.66 10.62 -13.78
C ASP A 75 12.79 9.70 -12.57
N TYR A 76 13.95 9.77 -11.92
CA TYR A 76 14.15 9.04 -10.68
C TYR A 76 13.34 9.69 -9.55
N PHE A 77 12.49 8.92 -8.91
CA PHE A 77 11.53 9.40 -7.89
C PHE A 77 11.64 8.67 -6.54
N LEU A 78 12.46 7.62 -6.45
CA LEU A 78 12.49 6.78 -5.25
C LEU A 78 12.98 7.52 -4.00
N ASP A 79 13.86 8.50 -4.15
CA ASP A 79 14.32 9.32 -3.01
C ASP A 79 13.18 10.11 -2.38
N ASP A 80 12.14 10.47 -3.17
CA ASP A 80 10.97 11.22 -2.72
C ASP A 80 10.06 10.40 -1.80
N ILE A 81 10.11 9.08 -1.90
CA ILE A 81 9.23 8.14 -1.22
C ILE A 81 9.97 7.11 -0.36
N SER A 82 11.29 7.23 -0.22
CA SER A 82 12.12 6.33 0.60
C SER A 82 12.13 6.74 2.06
N PHE A 83 12.11 5.75 2.97
CA PHE A 83 12.22 5.98 4.41
C PHE A 83 13.07 4.89 5.06
N PHE A 84 14.17 5.28 5.68
CA PHE A 84 15.10 4.41 6.42
C PHE A 84 15.21 4.80 7.91
N GLY A 85 14.21 5.51 8.43
CA GLY A 85 14.16 5.94 9.82
C GLY A 85 14.70 7.36 10.05
N GLY A 86 15.03 8.11 9.01
CA GLY A 86 15.39 9.52 9.05
C GLY A 86 14.17 10.40 9.36
N GLU A 87 14.32 11.41 10.22
CA GLU A 87 13.23 12.35 10.52
C GLU A 87 12.89 13.23 9.31
N ASP A 88 13.90 13.66 8.58
CA ASP A 88 13.75 14.46 7.36
C ASP A 88 13.04 13.66 6.26
N GLU A 89 13.38 12.37 6.09
CA GLU A 89 12.71 11.45 5.15
C GLU A 89 11.22 11.31 5.50
N LEU A 90 10.92 11.10 6.79
CA LEU A 90 9.53 10.97 7.24
C LEU A 90 8.73 12.26 6.99
N ASN A 91 9.32 13.42 7.28
CA ASN A 91 8.70 14.72 7.02
C ASN A 91 8.47 14.92 5.52
N TYR A 92 9.41 14.48 4.69
CA TYR A 92 9.30 14.57 3.24
C TYR A 92 8.11 13.74 2.71
N ILE A 93 8.00 12.46 3.13
CA ILE A 93 6.86 11.61 2.80
C ILE A 93 5.55 12.22 3.29
N LYS A 94 5.49 12.67 4.55
CA LYS A 94 4.31 13.32 5.14
C LYS A 94 3.93 14.63 4.44
N SER A 95 4.83 15.25 3.68
CA SER A 95 4.53 16.45 2.89
C SER A 95 3.66 16.17 1.66
N GLY A 96 3.47 14.91 1.27
CA GLY A 96 2.51 14.49 0.25
C GLY A 96 3.10 13.81 -0.98
N PHE A 97 4.34 13.33 -0.93
CA PHE A 97 4.91 12.51 -2.02
C PHE A 97 4.28 11.11 -2.08
N THR A 98 3.73 10.64 -0.98
CA THR A 98 2.79 9.52 -0.94
C THR A 98 1.53 9.93 -0.16
N LYS A 99 0.44 9.20 -0.36
CA LYS A 99 -0.81 9.45 0.36
C LYS A 99 -1.59 8.17 0.58
N VAL A 100 -2.11 7.99 1.78
CA VAL A 100 -3.05 6.91 2.10
C VAL A 100 -4.38 7.54 2.49
N ILE A 101 -5.42 7.19 1.74
CA ILE A 101 -6.78 7.73 1.90
C ILE A 101 -7.69 6.62 2.40
N ALA A 102 -8.52 6.90 3.40
CA ALA A 102 -9.59 6.01 3.85
C ALA A 102 -10.96 6.55 3.40
N SER A 103 -11.62 5.84 2.51
CA SER A 103 -12.98 6.16 2.04
C SER A 103 -14.01 5.22 2.67
N ASN A 104 -15.29 5.61 2.66
CA ASN A 104 -16.36 4.71 3.05
C ASN A 104 -16.56 3.65 1.94
N CYS A 105 -16.65 2.38 2.31
CA CYS A 105 -16.83 1.29 1.35
C CYS A 105 -18.12 1.41 0.51
N TYR A 106 -19.17 2.04 1.05
CA TYR A 106 -20.45 2.24 0.34
C TYR A 106 -20.40 3.34 -0.75
N GLU A 107 -19.41 4.22 -0.70
CA GLU A 107 -19.25 5.34 -1.62
C GLU A 107 -18.13 5.09 -2.64
N PHE A 108 -17.44 3.96 -2.50
CA PHE A 108 -16.24 3.67 -3.24
C PHE A 108 -16.52 2.74 -4.40
N SER A 109 -16.31 3.23 -5.62
CA SER A 109 -16.33 2.43 -6.85
C SER A 109 -15.01 2.61 -7.56
N LEU A 110 -14.20 1.56 -7.56
CA LEU A 110 -12.96 1.50 -8.35
C LEU A 110 -13.28 1.15 -9.79
N SER A 111 -12.58 1.76 -10.71
CA SER A 111 -12.64 1.43 -12.12
C SER A 111 -11.26 1.11 -12.68
N ASN A 112 -11.23 0.14 -13.59
CA ASN A 112 -10.04 -0.19 -14.39
C ASN A 112 -8.80 -0.66 -13.59
N GLY A 113 -8.98 -1.16 -12.37
CA GLY A 113 -7.92 -1.83 -11.63
C GLY A 113 -7.86 -3.33 -11.95
N ILE A 114 -6.84 -4.00 -11.41
CA ILE A 114 -6.65 -5.43 -11.53
C ILE A 114 -6.88 -6.05 -10.16
N ASP A 115 -7.88 -6.93 -10.06
CA ASP A 115 -8.16 -7.67 -8.84
C ASP A 115 -6.99 -8.59 -8.50
N ALA A 116 -6.66 -8.66 -7.22
CA ALA A 116 -5.62 -9.52 -6.72
C ALA A 116 -6.21 -10.74 -6.00
N GLU A 117 -5.50 -11.85 -6.06
CA GLU A 117 -5.76 -13.04 -5.26
C GLU A 117 -5.06 -12.93 -3.91
N VAL A 118 -5.71 -13.39 -2.83
CA VAL A 118 -5.15 -13.37 -1.48
C VAL A 118 -5.11 -14.78 -0.92
N ASN A 119 -3.90 -15.32 -0.72
CA ASN A 119 -3.68 -16.71 -0.29
C ASN A 119 -2.78 -16.79 0.93
N SER A 120 -3.14 -17.62 1.93
CA SER A 120 -2.32 -17.84 3.12
C SER A 120 -1.03 -18.58 2.78
N VAL A 121 0.09 -18.09 3.32
CA VAL A 121 1.43 -18.67 3.17
C VAL A 121 2.13 -18.72 4.52
N ASP A 122 2.71 -19.87 4.86
CA ASP A 122 3.59 -20.00 6.02
C ASP A 122 5.00 -19.55 5.65
N LEU A 123 5.56 -18.61 6.41
CA LEU A 123 6.93 -18.14 6.24
C LEU A 123 7.83 -18.59 7.39
N PRO A 124 9.09 -18.95 7.13
CA PRO A 124 10.12 -19.01 8.17
C PRO A 124 10.25 -17.69 8.93
N GLU A 125 10.69 -17.74 10.20
CA GLU A 125 10.82 -16.52 11.03
C GLU A 125 11.85 -15.51 10.50
N ASP A 126 12.81 -15.99 9.72
CA ASP A 126 13.89 -15.22 9.09
C ASP A 126 13.64 -14.90 7.61
N ALA A 127 12.45 -15.21 7.10
CA ALA A 127 12.14 -14.95 5.70
C ALA A 127 11.99 -13.46 5.41
N PHE A 128 12.63 -13.04 4.32
CA PHE A 128 12.40 -11.75 3.69
C PHE A 128 11.64 -12.02 2.37
N PRO A 129 10.28 -11.95 2.38
CA PRO A 129 9.53 -12.39 1.21
C PRO A 129 9.63 -11.39 0.07
N ALA A 130 10.02 -11.86 -1.12
CA ALA A 130 10.03 -11.10 -2.38
C ALA A 130 8.67 -11.22 -3.08
N PHE A 131 7.58 -10.88 -2.39
CA PHE A 131 6.22 -10.81 -2.91
C PHE A 131 5.36 -9.87 -2.06
N SER A 132 4.26 -9.43 -2.63
CA SER A 132 3.26 -8.61 -1.92
C SER A 132 2.47 -9.45 -0.92
N PHE A 133 2.23 -8.92 0.28
CA PHE A 133 1.43 -9.62 1.29
C PHE A 133 0.75 -8.65 2.28
N ILE A 134 -0.29 -9.16 2.92
CA ILE A 134 -0.98 -8.52 4.04
C ILE A 134 -0.69 -9.30 5.32
N SER A 135 -0.28 -8.61 6.37
CA SER A 135 0.01 -9.18 7.68
C SER A 135 0.12 -8.07 8.72
N ASP A 136 -0.04 -8.40 10.00
CA ASP A 136 0.39 -7.56 11.12
C ASP A 136 1.83 -7.88 11.58
N ASN A 137 2.46 -8.89 10.98
CA ASN A 137 3.87 -9.21 11.22
C ASN A 137 4.74 -8.35 10.32
N ILE A 138 5.55 -7.50 10.95
CA ILE A 138 6.52 -6.67 10.25
C ILE A 138 7.59 -7.56 9.62
N PRO A 139 7.93 -7.40 8.33
CA PRO A 139 8.97 -8.19 7.69
C PRO A 139 10.35 -7.91 8.29
N ASN A 140 11.15 -8.96 8.44
CA ASN A 140 12.55 -8.81 8.82
C ASN A 140 13.30 -7.95 7.79
N GLY A 141 14.19 -7.09 8.27
CA GLY A 141 14.95 -6.21 7.40
C GLY A 141 14.34 -4.83 7.16
N LEU A 142 13.07 -4.61 7.49
CA LEU A 142 12.50 -3.25 7.49
C LEU A 142 13.22 -2.38 8.52
N ILE A 143 13.72 -1.22 8.10
CA ILE A 143 14.55 -0.33 8.91
C ILE A 143 13.73 0.90 9.36
N GLY A 144 13.93 1.34 10.61
CA GLY A 144 13.39 2.61 11.13
C GLY A 144 11.90 2.63 11.44
N PHE A 145 11.21 1.53 11.24
CA PHE A 145 9.76 1.42 11.47
C PHE A 145 9.38 1.62 12.95
N GLU A 146 10.28 1.40 13.89
CA GLU A 146 10.02 1.53 15.32
C GLU A 146 9.51 2.92 15.69
N LYS A 147 9.95 3.95 14.96
CA LYS A 147 9.50 5.34 15.14
C LYS A 147 8.05 5.57 14.71
N LEU A 148 7.49 4.65 13.94
CA LEU A 148 6.13 4.73 13.42
C LEU A 148 5.11 4.09 14.36
N LEU A 149 5.54 3.16 15.23
CA LEU A 149 4.64 2.28 15.99
C LEU A 149 3.76 2.99 17.02
N ASP A 150 4.11 4.20 17.44
CA ASP A 150 3.28 4.99 18.37
C ASP A 150 2.00 5.49 17.65
N GLU A 151 2.11 5.91 16.39
CA GLU A 151 1.01 6.49 15.61
C GLU A 151 0.39 5.50 14.63
N TYR A 152 1.16 4.52 14.15
CA TYR A 152 0.79 3.63 13.07
C TYR A 152 0.96 2.17 13.45
N TYR A 153 0.42 1.30 12.60
CA TYR A 153 0.70 -0.15 12.63
C TYR A 153 0.87 -0.65 11.19
N PHE A 154 1.74 -1.63 11.02
CA PHE A 154 2.02 -2.26 9.74
C PHE A 154 0.83 -3.12 9.28
N VAL A 155 0.53 -3.11 7.98
CA VAL A 155 -0.54 -3.93 7.40
C VAL A 155 -0.16 -4.64 6.11
N ALA A 156 0.75 -4.10 5.30
CA ALA A 156 1.09 -4.72 4.01
C ALA A 156 2.49 -4.36 3.52
N GLN A 157 3.07 -5.31 2.78
CA GLN A 157 4.22 -5.10 1.89
C GLN A 157 3.74 -5.21 0.44
N PHE A 158 4.29 -4.36 -0.42
CA PHE A 158 4.09 -4.40 -1.86
C PHE A 158 5.42 -4.65 -2.56
N TYR A 159 5.47 -5.71 -3.36
CA TYR A 159 6.62 -6.01 -4.20
C TYR A 159 6.35 -5.49 -5.62
N SER A 160 7.29 -4.73 -6.17
CA SER A 160 7.06 -4.03 -7.44
C SER A 160 6.63 -4.93 -8.59
N ASN A 161 7.16 -6.16 -8.66
CA ASN A 161 6.83 -7.08 -9.74
C ASN A 161 5.41 -7.68 -9.65
N ASP A 162 4.74 -7.53 -8.49
CA ASP A 162 3.36 -8.00 -8.32
C ASP A 162 2.33 -6.94 -8.70
N ILE A 163 2.76 -5.66 -8.88
CA ILE A 163 1.86 -4.54 -9.13
C ILE A 163 1.85 -4.25 -10.64
N PRO A 164 0.78 -4.64 -11.36
CA PRO A 164 0.66 -4.30 -12.76
C PRO A 164 0.36 -2.81 -12.93
N VAL A 165 1.10 -2.14 -13.79
CA VAL A 165 0.81 -0.79 -14.25
C VAL A 165 0.05 -0.78 -15.56
N LYS A 166 -0.37 0.42 -15.97
CA LYS A 166 -0.99 0.69 -17.28
C LYS A 166 -0.42 -0.20 -18.38
N ASN A 167 -1.30 -0.92 -19.08
CA ASN A 167 -1.00 -1.82 -20.19
C ASN A 167 -0.29 -3.13 -19.83
N GLY A 168 -0.31 -3.57 -18.57
CA GLY A 168 0.27 -4.85 -18.14
C GLY A 168 1.78 -4.82 -17.89
N GLU A 169 2.39 -3.65 -17.91
CA GLU A 169 3.75 -3.46 -17.43
C GLU A 169 3.77 -3.40 -15.90
N ALA A 170 4.77 -3.98 -15.25
CA ALA A 170 4.89 -3.95 -13.79
C ALA A 170 5.27 -2.55 -13.29
N PHE A 171 4.69 -2.17 -12.15
CA PHE A 171 5.06 -0.92 -11.47
C PHE A 171 6.49 -1.05 -10.93
N TYR A 172 7.39 -0.26 -11.48
CA TYR A 172 8.81 -0.43 -11.24
C TYR A 172 9.29 0.44 -10.08
N PHE A 173 9.43 -0.15 -8.88
CA PHE A 173 10.12 0.46 -7.74
C PHE A 173 11.63 0.19 -7.75
N SER A 174 12.24 -0.19 -8.85
CA SER A 174 13.65 -0.59 -8.90
C SER A 174 13.94 -1.62 -7.83
N ASP A 175 14.04 -2.64 -7.57
CA ASP A 175 14.29 -3.61 -6.49
C ASP A 175 13.81 -3.19 -5.06
N ALA A 176 13.09 -2.07 -4.92
CA ALA A 176 12.53 -1.65 -3.64
C ALA A 176 11.18 -2.31 -3.35
N ASN A 177 10.90 -2.49 -2.06
CA ASN A 177 9.59 -2.90 -1.56
C ASN A 177 8.84 -1.68 -1.01
N GLY A 178 7.54 -1.61 -1.30
CA GLY A 178 6.63 -0.65 -0.67
C GLY A 178 6.07 -1.20 0.63
N TYR A 179 5.89 -0.33 1.63
CA TYR A 179 5.37 -0.68 2.95
C TYR A 179 4.22 0.22 3.33
N LEU A 180 3.12 -0.39 3.76
CA LEU A 180 1.92 0.31 4.19
C LEU A 180 1.75 0.21 5.70
N PHE A 181 1.61 1.37 6.31
CA PHE A 181 1.26 1.55 7.70
C PHE A 181 -0.04 2.36 7.81
N ILE A 182 -0.99 1.91 8.61
CA ILE A 182 -2.26 2.59 8.86
C ILE A 182 -2.20 3.32 10.22
N LYS A 183 -2.80 4.51 10.29
CA LYS A 183 -2.93 5.24 11.55
C LYS A 183 -3.81 4.49 12.55
N ARG A 184 -3.39 4.49 13.82
CA ARG A 184 -4.19 3.94 14.93
C ARG A 184 -5.46 4.74 15.17
N ASP A 185 -5.41 6.06 14.91
CA ASP A 185 -6.57 6.95 14.95
C ASP A 185 -6.69 7.71 13.63
N ILE A 186 -7.73 7.40 12.87
CA ILE A 186 -8.02 8.03 11.58
C ILE A 186 -9.05 9.15 11.80
N SER A 187 -8.59 10.29 12.26
CA SER A 187 -9.41 11.50 12.38
C SER A 187 -9.61 12.24 11.05
N ASN A 188 -8.69 12.05 10.10
CA ASN A 188 -8.75 12.63 8.77
C ASN A 188 -8.67 11.54 7.70
N SER A 189 -9.73 11.37 6.93
CA SER A 189 -9.82 10.37 5.85
C SER A 189 -8.79 10.56 4.74
N SER A 190 -8.29 11.78 4.51
CA SER A 190 -7.26 12.05 3.50
C SER A 190 -5.82 11.85 3.99
N ASP A 191 -5.65 11.44 5.26
CA ASP A 191 -4.37 11.16 5.90
C ASP A 191 -4.54 9.96 6.85
N ALA A 192 -4.80 8.79 6.25
CA ALA A 192 -5.15 7.56 6.97
C ALA A 192 -3.95 6.65 7.26
N GLY A 193 -2.78 6.96 6.73
CA GLY A 193 -1.59 6.13 6.89
C GLY A 193 -0.36 6.69 6.20
N LEU A 194 0.68 5.86 6.17
CA LEU A 194 1.93 6.12 5.47
C LEU A 194 2.19 5.00 4.46
N PHE A 195 2.65 5.38 3.29
CA PHE A 195 3.25 4.48 2.32
C PHE A 195 4.65 5.00 1.99
N PHE A 196 5.63 4.10 1.97
CA PHE A 196 7.01 4.42 1.61
C PHE A 196 7.71 3.18 1.05
N VAL A 197 8.88 3.36 0.46
CA VAL A 197 9.69 2.27 -0.08
C VAL A 197 11.02 2.15 0.64
N GLN A 198 11.58 0.92 0.62
CA GLN A 198 12.98 0.66 0.96
C GLN A 198 13.56 -0.28 -0.09
N SER A 199 14.77 0.03 -0.56
CA SER A 199 15.58 -0.92 -1.32
C SER A 199 16.09 -2.02 -0.40
N ALA A 200 16.12 -3.27 -0.88
CA ALA A 200 16.68 -4.41 -0.18
C ALA A 200 18.20 -4.31 -0.05
#